data_e6f7ff3f4eccf5abe25383d093d602ef
#
_entry.id   e6f7ff3f4eccf5abe25383d093d602ef
#
_cell.length_a   1.000
_cell.length_b   1.000
_cell.length_c   1.000
_cell.angle_alpha   90.00
_cell.angle_beta   90.00
_cell.angle_gamma   90.00
#
_symmetry.space_group_name_H-M   'P 1'
#
loop_
_entity.id
_entity.type
_entity.pdbx_description
1 polymer ?
#
loop_
_entity_poly.entity_id
_entity_poly.type
_entity_poly.pdbx_seq_one_letter_code
_entity_poly.pdbx_strand_id
1 'polypeptide(L)'
;WMVPSFGVKQDAIPGFVRDTWFTARETGDFYGQCAELCGKEHAYMPIHVKVLAAKDYSAWVAEENKKMAAKLDDPSKVWTLEDSLKRGEKVYATHCVACHQANGKGAGAIKAVDGSAVVLHADKGKQIAVLLNGQNNAAMPAWKQLSDTDIAAVITYTKNNWSNKTGQLVQPAEVAAARH
;
A
#
# COMPACT_ATOMS: atom_id res chain seq x y z
N TRP A 1 -17.84 17.95 -15.47
CA TRP A 1 -16.49 18.15 -16.01
C TRP A 1 -16.55 18.71 -17.41
N MET A 2 -15.96 19.88 -17.63
CA MET A 2 -15.96 20.52 -18.94
C MET A 2 -14.59 21.17 -19.20
N VAL A 3 -13.98 20.84 -20.32
CA VAL A 3 -12.76 21.48 -20.85
C VAL A 3 -13.06 21.94 -22.28
N PRO A 4 -13.34 23.22 -22.47
CA PRO A 4 -13.79 23.74 -23.76
C PRO A 4 -12.84 23.44 -24.92
N SER A 5 -11.51 23.55 -24.68
CA SER A 5 -10.49 23.28 -25.68
C SER A 5 -10.51 21.85 -26.21
N PHE A 6 -11.09 20.90 -25.49
CA PHE A 6 -11.22 19.50 -25.92
C PHE A 6 -12.61 19.20 -26.52
N GLY A 7 -13.51 20.15 -26.47
CA GLY A 7 -14.91 19.96 -26.91
C GLY A 7 -15.68 18.95 -26.07
N VAL A 8 -15.25 18.73 -24.82
CA VAL A 8 -15.84 17.72 -23.92
C VAL A 8 -16.57 18.36 -22.77
N LYS A 9 -17.82 17.93 -22.57
CA LYS A 9 -18.60 18.14 -21.36
C LYS A 9 -19.19 16.80 -20.94
N GLN A 10 -19.02 16.41 -19.66
CA GLN A 10 -19.58 15.19 -19.10
C GLN A 10 -20.00 15.41 -17.66
N ASP A 11 -21.26 15.09 -17.36
CA ASP A 11 -21.79 15.18 -16.00
C ASP A 11 -21.45 13.92 -15.21
N ALA A 12 -20.99 14.11 -13.98
CA ALA A 12 -20.78 13.04 -13.00
C ALA A 12 -22.05 12.90 -12.16
N ILE A 13 -22.87 11.89 -12.47
CA ILE A 13 -24.16 11.66 -11.80
C ILE A 13 -23.96 10.56 -10.75
N PRO A 14 -24.34 10.78 -9.47
CA PRO A 14 -24.25 9.77 -8.43
C PRO A 14 -24.94 8.46 -8.82
N GLY A 15 -24.28 7.34 -8.62
CA GLY A 15 -24.80 6.00 -8.95
C GLY A 15 -24.66 5.59 -10.42
N PHE A 16 -24.14 6.44 -11.30
CA PHE A 16 -23.90 6.11 -12.70
C PHE A 16 -22.43 6.16 -13.07
N VAL A 17 -21.98 5.19 -13.85
CA VAL A 17 -20.68 5.26 -14.54
C VAL A 17 -20.90 5.91 -15.90
N ARG A 18 -20.08 6.90 -16.22
CA ARG A 18 -20.11 7.63 -17.50
C ARG A 18 -18.72 7.63 -18.11
N ASP A 19 -18.67 7.42 -19.41
CA ASP A 19 -17.43 7.39 -20.18
C ASP A 19 -17.35 8.62 -21.08
N THR A 20 -16.17 9.21 -21.17
CA THR A 20 -15.83 10.22 -22.17
C THR A 20 -14.39 10.03 -22.58
N TRP A 21 -14.06 10.48 -23.78
CA TRP A 21 -12.70 10.37 -24.30
C TRP A 21 -12.37 11.55 -25.21
N PHE A 22 -11.11 11.83 -25.33
CA PHE A 22 -10.56 12.78 -26.29
C PHE A 22 -9.14 12.38 -26.68
N THR A 23 -8.67 12.89 -27.79
CA THR A 23 -7.28 12.76 -28.22
C THR A 23 -6.65 14.14 -28.28
N ALA A 24 -5.68 14.37 -27.40
CA ALA A 24 -4.92 15.61 -27.43
C ALA A 24 -3.98 15.63 -28.63
N ARG A 25 -3.99 16.72 -29.41
CA ARG A 25 -3.15 16.90 -30.61
C ARG A 25 -1.89 17.71 -30.32
N GLU A 26 -1.90 18.51 -29.27
CA GLU A 26 -0.83 19.40 -28.88
C GLU A 26 -0.54 19.27 -27.38
N THR A 27 0.72 19.46 -27.01
CA THR A 27 1.13 19.57 -25.62
C THR A 27 0.79 20.95 -25.08
N GLY A 28 0.52 21.06 -23.76
CA GLY A 28 0.22 22.35 -23.15
C GLY A 28 -0.67 22.21 -21.91
N ASP A 29 -1.07 23.35 -21.41
CA ASP A 29 -1.95 23.48 -20.26
C ASP A 29 -3.34 23.95 -20.72
N PHE A 30 -4.36 23.15 -20.38
CA PHE A 30 -5.74 23.38 -20.78
C PHE A 30 -6.60 23.50 -19.52
N TYR A 31 -7.52 24.45 -19.53
CA TYR A 31 -8.32 24.76 -18.37
C TYR A 31 -9.82 24.55 -18.64
N GLY A 32 -10.49 24.12 -17.61
CA GLY A 32 -11.91 23.93 -17.58
C GLY A 32 -12.47 24.23 -16.20
N GLN A 33 -13.75 23.95 -16.04
CA GLN A 33 -14.45 24.18 -14.78
C GLN A 33 -15.60 23.20 -14.62
N CYS A 34 -16.12 23.09 -13.41
CA CYS A 34 -17.38 22.42 -13.17
C CYS A 34 -18.50 23.13 -13.96
N ALA A 35 -19.23 22.38 -14.76
CA ALA A 35 -20.24 22.91 -15.69
C ALA A 35 -21.68 22.51 -15.31
N GLU A 36 -21.85 21.86 -14.15
CA GLU A 36 -23.16 21.52 -13.61
C GLU A 36 -23.22 21.89 -12.12
N LEU A 37 -24.30 22.49 -11.65
CA LEU A 37 -24.44 22.91 -10.26
C LEU A 37 -24.29 21.71 -9.32
N CYS A 38 -23.21 21.69 -8.54
CA CYS A 38 -22.82 20.54 -7.70
C CYS A 38 -22.86 20.83 -6.19
N GLY A 39 -23.19 22.06 -5.77
CA GLY A 39 -23.32 22.46 -4.38
C GLY A 39 -22.45 23.66 -4.01
N LYS A 40 -22.13 23.78 -2.70
CA LYS A 40 -21.28 24.85 -2.18
C LYS A 40 -19.91 24.81 -2.89
N GLU A 41 -19.41 25.99 -3.24
CA GLU A 41 -18.11 26.16 -3.93
C GLU A 41 -18.08 25.68 -5.40
N HIS A 42 -19.24 25.48 -6.03
CA HIS A 42 -19.34 25.13 -7.45
C HIS A 42 -18.44 25.98 -8.36
N ALA A 43 -18.34 27.28 -8.11
CA ALA A 43 -17.49 28.19 -8.90
C ALA A 43 -15.99 28.08 -8.60
N TYR A 44 -15.61 27.39 -7.52
CA TYR A 44 -14.23 27.30 -7.03
C TYR A 44 -13.58 25.93 -7.28
N MET A 45 -14.04 25.20 -8.28
CA MET A 45 -13.47 23.92 -8.65
C MET A 45 -12.99 23.93 -10.11
N PRO A 46 -11.84 24.60 -10.38
CA PRO A 46 -11.25 24.63 -11.70
C PRO A 46 -10.69 23.26 -12.09
N ILE A 47 -10.66 23.00 -13.38
CA ILE A 47 -10.04 21.83 -13.98
C ILE A 47 -8.75 22.28 -14.66
N HIS A 48 -7.66 21.61 -14.42
CA HIS A 48 -6.39 21.81 -15.11
C HIS A 48 -5.93 20.49 -15.72
N VAL A 49 -5.84 20.43 -17.02
CA VAL A 49 -5.34 19.29 -17.78
C VAL A 49 -4.02 19.67 -18.41
N LYS A 50 -2.95 18.99 -18.01
CA LYS A 50 -1.63 19.16 -18.59
C LYS A 50 -1.36 18.04 -19.56
N VAL A 51 -1.22 18.39 -20.85
CA VAL A 51 -0.86 17.45 -21.92
C VAL A 51 0.65 17.47 -22.07
N LEU A 52 1.28 16.34 -21.86
CA LEU A 52 2.72 16.16 -21.93
C LEU A 52 3.11 15.35 -23.18
N ALA A 53 4.33 15.57 -23.68
CA ALA A 53 4.92 14.65 -24.63
C ALA A 53 5.08 13.24 -23.99
N ALA A 54 5.04 12.18 -24.78
CA ALA A 54 5.06 10.80 -24.28
C ALA A 54 6.22 10.51 -23.31
N LYS A 55 7.41 11.04 -23.60
CA LYS A 55 8.60 10.89 -22.73
C LYS A 55 8.39 11.55 -21.37
N ASP A 56 7.86 12.78 -21.36
CA ASP A 56 7.66 13.56 -20.13
C ASP A 56 6.50 12.98 -19.31
N TYR A 57 5.47 12.47 -19.97
CA TYR A 57 4.38 11.76 -19.31
C TYR A 57 4.88 10.49 -18.60
N SER A 58 5.73 9.69 -19.28
CA SER A 58 6.31 8.49 -18.66
C SER A 58 7.18 8.82 -17.44
N ALA A 59 7.96 9.89 -17.51
CA ALA A 59 8.77 10.37 -16.41
C ALA A 59 7.89 10.85 -15.23
N TRP A 60 6.83 11.61 -15.55
CA TRP A 60 5.86 12.06 -14.54
C TRP A 60 5.16 10.88 -13.84
N VAL A 61 4.70 9.88 -14.60
CA VAL A 61 4.08 8.67 -14.03
C VAL A 61 5.04 7.95 -13.07
N ALA A 62 6.30 7.80 -13.47
CA ALA A 62 7.31 7.15 -12.62
C ALA A 62 7.52 7.93 -11.31
N GLU A 63 7.59 9.27 -11.38
CA GLU A 63 7.74 10.11 -10.19
C GLU A 63 6.51 10.08 -9.28
N GLU A 64 5.30 10.14 -9.83
CA GLU A 64 4.07 10.05 -9.04
C GLU A 64 3.90 8.68 -8.37
N ASN A 65 4.25 7.60 -9.08
CA ASN A 65 4.26 6.26 -8.48
C ASN A 65 5.25 6.17 -7.32
N LYS A 66 6.42 6.78 -7.43
CA LYS A 66 7.40 6.87 -6.34
C LYS A 66 6.87 7.65 -5.15
N LYS A 67 6.21 8.79 -5.38
CA LYS A 67 5.57 9.58 -4.30
C LYS A 67 4.43 8.81 -3.63
N MET A 68 3.63 8.09 -4.40
CA MET A 68 2.57 7.23 -3.85
C MET A 68 3.14 6.10 -3.00
N ALA A 69 4.19 5.42 -3.48
CA ALA A 69 4.88 4.39 -2.72
C ALA A 69 5.45 4.94 -1.40
N ALA A 70 6.12 6.10 -1.45
CA ALA A 70 6.65 6.75 -0.25
C ALA A 70 5.55 7.10 0.78
N LYS A 71 4.38 7.57 0.34
CA LYS A 71 3.24 7.82 1.23
C LYS A 71 2.66 6.55 1.86
N LEU A 72 2.69 5.44 1.14
CA LEU A 72 2.25 4.14 1.63
C LEU A 72 3.24 3.53 2.63
N ASP A 73 4.51 3.89 2.53
CA ASP A 73 5.61 3.36 3.34
C ASP A 73 6.12 4.36 4.39
N ASP A 74 5.38 5.45 4.63
CA ASP A 74 5.69 6.41 5.67
C ASP A 74 5.61 5.73 7.06
N PRO A 75 6.73 5.54 7.76
CA PRO A 75 6.75 4.88 9.06
C PRO A 75 6.09 5.72 10.17
N SER A 76 5.85 7.01 9.95
CA SER A 76 5.14 7.88 10.89
C SER A 76 3.62 7.71 10.84
N LYS A 77 3.11 7.13 9.75
CA LYS A 77 1.68 6.85 9.60
C LYS A 77 1.22 5.81 10.62
N VAL A 78 0.24 6.18 11.42
CA VAL A 78 -0.42 5.24 12.34
C VAL A 78 -1.42 4.38 11.55
N TRP A 79 -1.21 3.08 11.60
CA TRP A 79 -2.05 2.10 10.93
C TRP A 79 -3.13 1.56 11.86
N THR A 80 -4.32 1.30 11.33
CA THR A 80 -5.35 0.55 12.04
C THR A 80 -5.05 -0.96 11.99
N LEU A 81 -5.65 -1.73 12.90
CA LEU A 81 -5.51 -3.19 12.89
C LEU A 81 -6.05 -3.77 11.56
N GLU A 82 -7.20 -3.29 11.11
CA GLU A 82 -7.85 -3.77 9.89
C GLU A 82 -6.99 -3.52 8.65
N ASP A 83 -6.46 -2.31 8.47
CA ASP A 83 -5.61 -1.98 7.32
C ASP A 83 -4.29 -2.77 7.35
N SER A 84 -3.71 -2.94 8.56
CA SER A 84 -2.51 -3.74 8.75
C SER A 84 -2.74 -5.21 8.41
N LEU A 85 -3.88 -5.77 8.77
CA LEU A 85 -4.23 -7.16 8.42
C LEU A 85 -4.38 -7.33 6.91
N LYS A 86 -5.09 -6.43 6.24
CA LYS A 86 -5.26 -6.47 4.77
C LYS A 86 -3.93 -6.37 4.02
N ARG A 87 -3.04 -5.49 4.46
CA ARG A 87 -1.71 -5.35 3.87
C ARG A 87 -0.83 -6.56 4.19
N GLY A 88 -0.82 -7.00 5.45
CA GLY A 88 -0.04 -8.13 5.91
C GLY A 88 -0.38 -9.43 5.22
N GLU A 89 -1.66 -9.66 4.90
CA GLU A 89 -2.11 -10.80 4.10
C GLU A 89 -1.44 -10.82 2.72
N LYS A 90 -1.41 -9.67 2.03
CA LYS A 90 -0.75 -9.54 0.71
C LYS A 90 0.75 -9.79 0.79
N VAL A 91 1.41 -9.22 1.79
CA VAL A 91 2.85 -9.42 2.03
C VAL A 91 3.14 -10.88 2.34
N TYR A 92 2.32 -11.51 3.18
CA TYR A 92 2.46 -12.93 3.52
C TYR A 92 2.28 -13.83 2.28
N ALA A 93 1.25 -13.57 1.47
CA ALA A 93 0.99 -14.32 0.24
C ALA A 93 2.14 -14.21 -0.76
N THR A 94 2.79 -13.06 -0.84
CA THR A 94 3.88 -12.82 -1.80
C THR A 94 5.22 -13.39 -1.35
N HIS A 95 5.54 -13.27 -0.06
CA HIS A 95 6.90 -13.51 0.43
C HIS A 95 7.05 -14.69 1.40
N CYS A 96 5.96 -15.13 2.03
CA CYS A 96 6.05 -16.07 3.15
C CYS A 96 5.43 -17.44 2.84
N VAL A 97 4.37 -17.46 2.03
CA VAL A 97 3.58 -18.68 1.72
C VAL A 97 4.43 -19.80 1.13
N ALA A 98 5.42 -19.48 0.30
CA ALA A 98 6.28 -20.48 -0.33
C ALA A 98 6.96 -21.42 0.68
N CYS A 99 7.32 -20.90 1.85
CA CYS A 99 7.96 -21.67 2.92
C CYS A 99 6.97 -22.04 4.03
N HIS A 100 6.17 -21.08 4.49
CA HIS A 100 5.31 -21.27 5.66
C HIS A 100 3.91 -21.78 5.33
N GLN A 101 3.59 -21.95 4.05
CA GLN A 101 2.28 -22.33 3.51
C GLN A 101 1.12 -21.37 3.86
N ALA A 102 0.02 -21.45 3.15
CA ALA A 102 -1.14 -20.57 3.37
C ALA A 102 -1.79 -20.77 4.75
N ASN A 103 -1.65 -21.94 5.34
CA ASN A 103 -2.16 -22.28 6.66
C ASN A 103 -1.20 -21.96 7.82
N GLY A 104 -0.04 -21.39 7.53
CA GLY A 104 0.97 -21.01 8.54
C GLY A 104 1.69 -22.17 9.20
N LYS A 105 1.46 -23.42 8.78
CA LYS A 105 2.01 -24.62 9.47
C LYS A 105 3.41 -25.01 9.04
N GLY A 106 3.93 -24.39 7.96
CA GLY A 106 5.19 -24.78 7.40
C GLY A 106 5.19 -26.19 6.78
N ALA A 107 6.35 -26.68 6.38
CA ALA A 107 6.52 -28.02 5.84
C ALA A 107 7.94 -28.55 6.08
N GLY A 108 8.06 -29.83 6.42
CA GLY A 108 9.34 -30.48 6.67
C GLY A 108 10.16 -29.78 7.77
N ALA A 109 11.32 -29.24 7.42
CA ALA A 109 12.19 -28.53 8.36
C ALA A 109 11.75 -27.08 8.65
N ILE A 110 10.77 -26.55 7.89
CA ILE A 110 10.28 -25.19 8.05
C ILE A 110 9.25 -25.16 9.18
N LYS A 111 9.58 -24.41 10.23
CA LYS A 111 8.75 -24.31 11.42
C LYS A 111 7.43 -23.56 11.13
N ALA A 112 6.37 -23.97 11.83
CA ALA A 112 5.10 -23.30 11.80
C ALA A 112 5.22 -21.85 12.31
N VAL A 113 4.45 -20.95 11.70
CA VAL A 113 4.17 -19.60 12.18
C VAL A 113 2.91 -19.63 13.05
N ASP A 114 1.95 -20.48 12.69
CA ASP A 114 0.76 -20.77 13.49
C ASP A 114 1.16 -21.47 14.79
N GLY A 115 0.77 -20.91 15.94
CA GLY A 115 1.13 -21.42 17.27
C GLY A 115 2.58 -21.18 17.68
N SER A 116 3.38 -20.46 16.90
CA SER A 116 4.79 -20.20 17.20
C SER A 116 5.00 -19.38 18.47
N ALA A 117 5.87 -19.82 19.35
CA ALA A 117 6.21 -19.08 20.57
C ALA A 117 6.77 -17.67 20.31
N VAL A 118 7.51 -17.48 19.19
CA VAL A 118 8.00 -16.16 18.77
C VAL A 118 6.84 -15.26 18.34
N VAL A 119 5.91 -15.81 17.56
CA VAL A 119 4.75 -15.05 17.06
C VAL A 119 3.80 -14.70 18.20
N LEU A 120 3.56 -15.61 19.14
CA LEU A 120 2.67 -15.40 20.27
C LEU A 120 3.29 -14.56 21.39
N HIS A 121 4.59 -14.28 21.32
CA HIS A 121 5.29 -13.54 22.36
C HIS A 121 4.75 -12.11 22.51
N ALA A 122 4.61 -11.65 23.77
CA ALA A 122 4.11 -10.30 24.06
C ALA A 122 5.06 -9.21 23.58
N ASP A 123 6.37 -9.44 23.67
CA ASP A 123 7.38 -8.55 23.09
C ASP A 123 7.44 -8.74 21.57
N LYS A 124 6.95 -7.72 20.86
CA LYS A 124 6.91 -7.67 19.39
C LYS A 124 8.32 -7.58 18.77
N GLY A 125 9.27 -7.03 19.51
CA GLY A 125 10.66 -6.86 19.08
C GLY A 125 11.33 -8.18 18.68
N LYS A 126 10.96 -9.28 19.31
CA LYS A 126 11.48 -10.62 18.97
C LYS A 126 11.14 -11.03 17.54
N GLN A 127 9.90 -10.82 17.12
CA GLN A 127 9.49 -11.15 15.75
C GLN A 127 10.03 -10.15 14.75
N ILE A 128 10.11 -8.87 15.09
CA ILE A 128 10.76 -7.84 14.27
C ILE A 128 12.23 -8.23 14.01
N ALA A 129 12.97 -8.60 15.06
CA ALA A 129 14.36 -9.02 14.92
C ALA A 129 14.54 -10.25 14.00
N VAL A 130 13.61 -11.23 14.06
CA VAL A 130 13.64 -12.40 13.17
C VAL A 130 13.46 -11.99 11.71
N LEU A 131 12.52 -11.09 11.42
CA LEU A 131 12.33 -10.64 10.02
C LEU A 131 13.49 -9.77 9.53
N LEU A 132 14.03 -8.91 10.38
CA LEU A 132 15.15 -8.05 9.99
C LEU A 132 16.46 -8.83 9.80
N ASN A 133 16.74 -9.80 10.66
CA ASN A 133 18.05 -10.45 10.70
C ASN A 133 18.06 -11.89 10.18
N GLY A 134 16.88 -12.46 9.95
CA GLY A 134 16.77 -13.89 9.66
C GLY A 134 16.99 -14.77 10.90
N GLN A 135 16.96 -16.07 10.71
CA GLN A 135 17.15 -17.05 11.78
C GLN A 135 17.74 -18.36 11.25
N ASN A 136 18.38 -19.14 12.14
CA ASN A 136 18.91 -20.48 11.86
C ASN A 136 19.85 -20.54 10.64
N ASN A 137 20.93 -19.76 10.65
CA ASN A 137 21.91 -19.71 9.56
C ASN A 137 21.26 -19.48 8.17
N ALA A 138 20.35 -18.50 8.10
CA ALA A 138 19.60 -18.11 6.91
C ALA A 138 18.55 -19.14 6.41
N ALA A 139 18.22 -20.18 7.18
CA ALA A 139 17.05 -21.03 6.88
C ALA A 139 15.75 -20.21 6.85
N MET A 140 15.64 -19.18 7.70
CA MET A 140 14.72 -18.06 7.56
C MET A 140 15.52 -16.86 7.11
N PRO A 141 15.39 -16.40 5.85
CA PRO A 141 16.19 -15.28 5.35
C PRO A 141 15.83 -13.96 6.03
N ALA A 142 16.77 -13.03 6.02
CA ALA A 142 16.52 -11.65 6.43
C ALA A 142 15.68 -10.93 5.36
N TRP A 143 14.73 -10.13 5.80
CA TRP A 143 13.79 -9.38 4.95
C TRP A 143 14.02 -7.87 5.05
N LYS A 144 15.29 -7.45 5.19
CA LYS A 144 15.66 -6.02 5.29
C LYS A 144 15.23 -5.18 4.08
N GLN A 145 15.02 -5.81 2.93
CA GLN A 145 14.57 -5.16 1.70
C GLN A 145 13.08 -4.78 1.73
N LEU A 146 12.28 -5.37 2.61
CA LEU A 146 10.89 -4.94 2.78
C LEU A 146 10.82 -3.61 3.53
N SER A 147 9.80 -2.81 3.21
CA SER A 147 9.54 -1.57 3.93
C SER A 147 9.15 -1.84 5.40
N ASP A 148 9.32 -0.83 6.25
CA ASP A 148 8.89 -0.92 7.65
C ASP A 148 7.40 -1.20 7.77
N THR A 149 6.61 -0.62 6.86
CA THR A 149 5.17 -0.84 6.77
C THR A 149 4.84 -2.29 6.42
N ASP A 150 5.55 -2.89 5.47
CA ASP A 150 5.33 -4.29 5.08
C ASP A 150 5.73 -5.26 6.20
N ILE A 151 6.85 -5.02 6.86
CA ILE A 151 7.29 -5.82 8.00
C ILE A 151 6.28 -5.71 9.14
N ALA A 152 5.87 -4.50 9.52
CA ALA A 152 4.88 -4.28 10.58
C ALA A 152 3.54 -4.98 10.25
N ALA A 153 3.09 -4.84 9.00
CA ALA A 153 1.84 -5.41 8.54
C ALA A 153 1.86 -6.95 8.56
N VAL A 154 2.92 -7.59 8.06
CA VAL A 154 3.01 -9.05 8.03
C VAL A 154 3.17 -9.64 9.44
N ILE A 155 3.85 -8.95 10.35
CA ILE A 155 3.92 -9.35 11.75
C ILE A 155 2.53 -9.26 12.38
N THR A 156 1.82 -8.15 12.18
CA THR A 156 0.45 -7.98 12.67
C THR A 156 -0.47 -9.08 12.13
N TYR A 157 -0.37 -9.39 10.84
CA TYR A 157 -1.14 -10.47 10.22
C TYR A 157 -0.85 -11.82 10.87
N THR A 158 0.41 -12.21 10.99
CA THR A 158 0.78 -13.51 11.55
C THR A 158 0.42 -13.65 13.03
N LYS A 159 0.42 -12.55 13.79
CA LYS A 159 -0.02 -12.53 15.19
C LYS A 159 -1.52 -12.68 15.39
N ASN A 160 -2.31 -12.43 14.35
CA ASN A 160 -3.77 -12.37 14.45
C ASN A 160 -4.51 -13.31 13.50
N ASN A 161 -3.78 -14.17 12.76
CA ASN A 161 -4.37 -15.10 11.81
C ASN A 161 -4.25 -16.55 12.31
N TRP A 162 -4.98 -17.44 11.68
CA TRP A 162 -5.13 -18.86 12.01
C TRP A 162 -5.56 -19.05 13.47
N SER A 163 -4.78 -19.80 14.26
CA SER A 163 -5.02 -19.94 15.69
C SER A 163 -4.43 -18.81 16.52
N ASN A 164 -3.55 -17.99 15.94
CA ASN A 164 -2.94 -16.84 16.59
C ASN A 164 -3.94 -15.69 16.72
N LYS A 165 -4.33 -15.34 17.93
CA LYS A 165 -5.31 -14.27 18.20
C LYS A 165 -4.80 -13.35 19.32
N THR A 166 -3.63 -12.75 19.10
CA THR A 166 -2.99 -11.94 20.15
C THR A 166 -3.61 -10.56 20.32
N GLY A 167 -4.34 -10.04 19.32
CA GLY A 167 -4.84 -8.67 19.26
C GLY A 167 -3.73 -7.63 19.10
N GLN A 168 -2.47 -8.03 18.97
CA GLN A 168 -1.36 -7.10 18.85
C GLN A 168 -1.27 -6.50 17.47
N LEU A 169 -1.10 -5.19 17.43
CA LEU A 169 -0.81 -4.37 16.26
C LEU A 169 0.63 -3.89 16.35
N VAL A 170 1.41 -4.13 15.30
CA VAL A 170 2.76 -3.57 15.15
C VAL A 170 2.69 -2.36 14.24
N GLN A 171 3.28 -1.25 14.68
CA GLN A 171 3.35 -0.04 13.88
C GLN A 171 4.66 0.03 13.09
N PRO A 172 4.67 0.66 11.90
CA PRO A 172 5.90 0.85 11.13
C PRO A 172 7.02 1.53 11.91
N ALA A 173 6.68 2.49 12.77
CA ALA A 173 7.64 3.17 13.64
C ALA A 173 8.41 2.21 14.59
N GLU A 174 7.77 1.13 15.04
CA GLU A 174 8.42 0.11 15.89
C GLU A 174 9.48 -0.68 15.10
N VAL A 175 9.21 -0.91 13.80
CA VAL A 175 10.17 -1.58 12.90
C VAL A 175 11.31 -0.64 12.54
N ALA A 176 11.00 0.62 12.21
CA ALA A 176 12.01 1.65 11.93
C ALA A 176 12.99 1.81 13.09
N ALA A 177 12.49 1.87 14.33
CA ALA A 177 13.31 1.95 15.54
C ALA A 177 14.21 0.71 15.74
N ALA A 178 13.80 -0.46 15.28
CA ALA A 178 14.56 -1.70 15.42
C ALA A 178 15.61 -1.92 14.32
N ARG A 179 15.68 -1.05 13.30
CA ARG A 179 16.71 -1.12 12.25
C ARG A 179 18.06 -0.48 12.64
N HIS A 180 18.07 0.28 13.73
CA HIS A 180 19.22 1.07 14.21
C HIS A 180 20.02 0.35 15.30
#